data_6166ead9ad952c16d68c1bec8d1846c6
#
_entry.id   6166ead9ad952c16d68c1bec8d1846c6
#
_cell.length_a   1.000
_cell.length_b   1.000
_cell.length_c   1.000
_cell.angle_alpha   90.00
_cell.angle_beta   90.00
_cell.angle_gamma   90.00
#
_symmetry.space_group_name_H-M   'P 1'
#
loop_
_entity.id
_entity.type
_entity.pdbx_description
1 polymer ?
#
loop_
_entity_poly.entity_id
_entity_poly.type
_entity_poly.pdbx_seq_one_letter_code
_entity_poly.pdbx_strand_id
1 'polypeptide(L)'
;MNENVSLYWIRQDLRLHDNPALIASVKNGSIIPIYILDDVNSDDHKIGQAGRVWLHQSLKELDKEFQNKLIFAKGNPEEILVKICQLESIKKIYWNRVYEPWVISRDKKIKTNLKKLEIETHSFNSLLLWEPWDILKDDKTNYKVFTPYFRRGCLNATEPRRPLEKPKSINYFTVKNFKSLKINELNLLPKHNWKNKIIKSWQIGEKAAITRLNNFVDTELDGYKEGRNFPHKKNVSRLSPHLHWGEISPNTVWHAVKDLNQMGIKHQQDTDIFLSEIGLSLIHI
;
A
#
# COMPACT_ATOMS: atom_id res chain seq x y z
N MET A 1 -25.26 14.20 19.32
CA MET A 1 -24.01 14.62 18.66
C MET A 1 -23.93 13.82 17.37
N ASN A 2 -23.91 14.48 16.20
CA ASN A 2 -23.73 13.75 14.95
C ASN A 2 -22.35 13.12 14.97
N GLU A 3 -22.30 11.80 14.97
CA GLU A 3 -21.06 11.03 14.88
C GLU A 3 -20.37 11.38 13.56
N ASN A 4 -19.10 11.82 13.63
CA ASN A 4 -18.32 12.10 12.43
C ASN A 4 -17.97 10.75 11.76
N VAL A 5 -18.65 10.45 10.66
CA VAL A 5 -18.41 9.24 9.87
C VAL A 5 -17.62 9.58 8.63
N SER A 6 -16.63 8.74 8.30
CA SER A 6 -15.84 8.88 7.07
C SER A 6 -15.71 7.55 6.33
N LEU A 7 -15.54 7.63 5.02
CA LEU A 7 -15.24 6.48 4.18
C LEU A 7 -13.71 6.34 4.06
N TYR A 8 -13.17 5.17 4.40
CA TYR A 8 -11.77 4.83 4.17
C TYR A 8 -11.66 3.86 2.99
N TRP A 9 -11.20 4.38 1.84
CA TRP A 9 -11.07 3.62 0.61
C TRP A 9 -9.68 2.98 0.51
N ILE A 10 -9.63 1.66 0.70
CA ILE A 10 -8.44 0.81 0.66
C ILE A 10 -8.12 0.45 -0.80
N ARG A 11 -6.84 0.45 -1.15
CA ARG A 11 -6.37 0.11 -2.50
C ARG A 11 -5.15 -0.83 -2.46
N GLN A 12 -3.94 -0.30 -2.72
CA GLN A 12 -2.66 -1.02 -2.61
C GLN A 12 -1.95 -0.71 -1.27
N ASP A 13 -2.71 -0.63 -0.21
CA ASP A 13 -2.28 -0.32 1.15
C ASP A 13 -2.90 -1.30 2.15
N LEU A 14 -2.70 -2.62 1.86
CA LEU A 14 -3.39 -3.71 2.54
C LEU A 14 -2.78 -3.99 3.93
N ARG A 15 -2.75 -2.97 4.78
CA ARG A 15 -2.19 -3.00 6.14
C ARG A 15 -2.83 -1.96 7.05
N LEU A 16 -2.65 -2.15 8.38
CA LEU A 16 -3.06 -1.17 9.39
C LEU A 16 -1.88 -0.33 9.89
N HIS A 17 -0.69 -0.94 10.01
CA HIS A 17 0.52 -0.25 10.45
C HIS A 17 1.06 0.66 9.35
N ASP A 18 1.57 1.83 9.74
CA ASP A 18 2.09 2.84 8.82
C ASP A 18 1.13 3.19 7.67
N ASN A 19 -0.14 3.44 8.04
CA ASN A 19 -1.20 3.77 7.09
C ASN A 19 -1.77 5.17 7.36
N PRO A 20 -1.24 6.22 6.72
CA PRO A 20 -1.64 7.61 6.99
C PRO A 20 -3.12 7.89 6.77
N ALA A 21 -3.72 7.34 5.70
CA ALA A 21 -5.13 7.54 5.41
C ALA A 21 -6.04 6.89 6.47
N LEU A 22 -5.71 5.67 6.91
CA LEU A 22 -6.42 5.01 7.99
C LEU A 22 -6.34 5.83 9.28
N ILE A 23 -5.13 6.26 9.66
CA ILE A 23 -4.94 7.03 10.90
C ILE A 23 -5.72 8.35 10.84
N ALA A 24 -5.70 9.06 9.70
CA ALA A 24 -6.44 10.30 9.53
C ALA A 24 -7.97 10.07 9.58
N SER A 25 -8.46 9.00 8.97
CA SER A 25 -9.89 8.66 9.01
C SER A 25 -10.37 8.30 10.41
N VAL A 26 -9.59 7.50 11.16
CA VAL A 26 -9.90 7.14 12.56
C VAL A 26 -9.87 8.36 13.49
N LYS A 27 -8.95 9.31 13.27
CA LYS A 27 -8.92 10.58 14.02
C LYS A 27 -10.16 11.45 13.74
N ASN A 28 -10.79 11.32 12.58
CA ASN A 28 -12.03 12.05 12.26
C ASN A 28 -13.26 11.49 13.00
N GLY A 29 -13.26 10.21 13.38
CA GLY A 29 -14.38 9.55 14.06
C GLY A 29 -14.57 8.10 13.63
N SER A 30 -15.81 7.64 13.47
CA SER A 30 -16.13 6.31 12.97
C SER A 30 -15.82 6.16 11.48
N ILE A 31 -15.38 4.97 11.07
CA ILE A 31 -15.01 4.71 9.69
C ILE A 31 -15.85 3.61 9.04
N ILE A 32 -15.97 3.69 7.73
CA ILE A 32 -16.45 2.63 6.85
C ILE A 32 -15.24 2.21 5.98
N PRO A 33 -14.56 1.10 6.31
CA PRO A 33 -13.48 0.60 5.47
C PRO A 33 -14.07 -0.11 4.24
N ILE A 34 -13.63 0.27 3.03
CA ILE A 34 -14.09 -0.33 1.78
C ILE A 34 -12.94 -0.65 0.85
N TYR A 35 -12.97 -1.85 0.27
CA TYR A 35 -12.17 -2.25 -0.88
C TYR A 35 -13.05 -2.36 -2.12
N ILE A 36 -12.65 -1.71 -3.22
CA ILE A 36 -13.36 -1.76 -4.50
C ILE A 36 -12.45 -2.38 -5.55
N LEU A 37 -12.85 -3.53 -6.10
CA LEU A 37 -12.16 -4.13 -7.24
C LEU A 37 -12.55 -3.38 -8.52
N ASP A 38 -11.61 -2.60 -9.03
CA ASP A 38 -11.78 -1.81 -10.26
C ASP A 38 -11.22 -2.58 -11.47
N ASP A 39 -12.05 -3.38 -12.07
CA ASP A 39 -11.77 -4.04 -13.37
C ASP A 39 -12.36 -3.24 -14.56
N VAL A 40 -12.98 -2.06 -14.28
CA VAL A 40 -13.69 -1.26 -15.28
C VAL A 40 -12.77 -0.22 -15.91
N ASN A 41 -12.00 0.50 -15.08
CA ASN A 41 -11.15 1.60 -15.53
C ASN A 41 -9.70 1.19 -15.83
N SER A 42 -9.36 -0.08 -15.61
CA SER A 42 -7.97 -0.57 -15.70
C SER A 42 -7.55 -0.98 -17.12
N ASP A 43 -8.47 -1.04 -18.07
CA ASP A 43 -8.21 -1.46 -19.46
C ASP A 43 -7.21 -2.63 -19.55
N ASP A 44 -6.05 -2.42 -20.19
CA ASP A 44 -4.98 -3.41 -20.31
C ASP A 44 -4.16 -3.60 -19.02
N HIS A 45 -4.38 -2.78 -17.97
CA HIS A 45 -3.70 -2.85 -16.68
C HIS A 45 -4.43 -3.73 -15.65
N LYS A 46 -5.32 -4.60 -16.09
CA LYS A 46 -6.03 -5.52 -15.19
C LYS A 46 -5.07 -6.41 -14.43
N ILE A 47 -5.37 -6.63 -13.15
CA ILE A 47 -4.59 -7.50 -12.29
C ILE A 47 -4.52 -8.90 -12.90
N GLY A 48 -3.31 -9.41 -13.14
CA GLY A 48 -3.08 -10.77 -13.64
C GLY A 48 -3.51 -11.84 -12.63
N GLN A 49 -3.71 -13.06 -13.10
CA GLN A 49 -4.27 -14.14 -12.26
C GLN A 49 -3.45 -14.45 -11.00
N ALA A 50 -2.11 -14.42 -11.08
CA ALA A 50 -1.26 -14.63 -9.90
C ALA A 50 -1.43 -13.51 -8.86
N GLY A 51 -1.48 -12.25 -9.32
CA GLY A 51 -1.78 -11.10 -8.48
C GLY A 51 -3.16 -11.18 -7.82
N ARG A 52 -4.18 -11.68 -8.55
CA ARG A 52 -5.52 -11.90 -7.99
C ARG A 52 -5.55 -12.96 -6.89
N VAL A 53 -4.76 -14.05 -7.02
CA VAL A 53 -4.61 -15.04 -5.94
C VAL A 53 -3.99 -14.41 -4.70
N TRP A 54 -2.94 -13.61 -4.89
CA TRP A 54 -2.32 -12.88 -3.78
C TRP A 54 -3.31 -11.92 -3.12
N LEU A 55 -3.94 -11.08 -3.91
CA LEU A 55 -4.95 -10.11 -3.46
C LEU A 55 -6.08 -10.76 -2.66
N HIS A 56 -6.58 -11.92 -3.12
CA HIS A 56 -7.61 -12.65 -2.38
C HIS A 56 -7.16 -13.02 -0.97
N GLN A 57 -5.94 -13.55 -0.82
CA GLN A 57 -5.41 -13.93 0.49
C GLN A 57 -5.13 -12.69 1.36
N SER A 58 -4.55 -11.66 0.76
CA SER A 58 -4.26 -10.40 1.44
C SER A 58 -5.53 -9.73 1.98
N LEU A 59 -6.57 -9.63 1.17
CA LEU A 59 -7.88 -9.11 1.59
C LEU A 59 -8.54 -9.95 2.70
N LYS A 60 -8.38 -11.28 2.64
CA LYS A 60 -8.89 -12.17 3.68
C LYS A 60 -8.20 -11.93 5.02
N GLU A 61 -6.88 -11.74 5.02
CA GLU A 61 -6.14 -11.43 6.25
C GLU A 61 -6.47 -10.01 6.74
N LEU A 62 -6.57 -9.05 5.82
CA LEU A 62 -6.93 -7.68 6.16
C LEU A 62 -8.33 -7.57 6.79
N ASP A 63 -9.32 -8.28 6.26
CA ASP A 63 -10.68 -8.28 6.81
C ASP A 63 -10.72 -8.78 8.25
N LYS A 64 -9.90 -9.79 8.60
CA LYS A 64 -9.76 -10.23 10.01
C LYS A 64 -9.22 -9.08 10.89
N GLU A 65 -8.23 -8.32 10.42
CA GLU A 65 -7.68 -7.18 11.17
C GLU A 65 -8.73 -6.06 11.32
N PHE A 66 -9.64 -5.88 10.34
CA PHE A 66 -10.80 -5.02 10.43
C PHE A 66 -12.02 -5.66 11.12
N GLN A 67 -11.84 -6.76 11.87
CA GLN A 67 -12.88 -7.44 12.63
C GLN A 67 -14.07 -7.87 11.76
N ASN A 68 -13.82 -8.25 10.50
CA ASN A 68 -14.81 -8.60 9.49
C ASN A 68 -15.80 -7.44 9.19
N LYS A 69 -15.32 -6.21 9.28
CA LYS A 69 -16.09 -4.99 8.96
C LYS A 69 -15.70 -4.37 7.61
N LEU A 70 -14.79 -5.00 6.87
CA LEU A 70 -14.39 -4.53 5.55
C LEU A 70 -15.51 -4.74 4.53
N ILE A 71 -15.93 -3.66 3.88
CA ILE A 71 -16.89 -3.73 2.79
C ILE A 71 -16.15 -4.09 1.50
N PHE A 72 -16.65 -5.08 0.79
CA PHE A 72 -16.17 -5.45 -0.54
C PHE A 72 -17.16 -4.99 -1.60
N ALA A 73 -16.64 -4.35 -2.65
CA ALA A 73 -17.40 -3.95 -3.82
C ALA A 73 -16.60 -4.23 -5.09
N LYS A 74 -17.29 -4.28 -6.23
CA LYS A 74 -16.70 -4.46 -7.56
C LYS A 74 -17.40 -3.56 -8.55
N GLY A 75 -16.64 -2.85 -9.39
CA GLY A 75 -17.15 -1.96 -10.43
C GLY A 75 -16.44 -0.62 -10.46
N ASN A 76 -17.12 0.40 -10.96
CA ASN A 76 -16.58 1.75 -11.06
C ASN A 76 -16.46 2.38 -9.66
N PRO A 77 -15.24 2.72 -9.17
CA PRO A 77 -15.06 3.28 -7.85
C PRO A 77 -15.80 4.60 -7.65
N GLU A 78 -15.88 5.46 -8.65
CA GLU A 78 -16.59 6.75 -8.55
C GLU A 78 -18.05 6.55 -8.20
N GLU A 79 -18.76 5.71 -8.95
CA GLU A 79 -20.18 5.43 -8.74
C GLU A 79 -20.44 4.81 -7.35
N ILE A 80 -19.57 3.88 -6.94
CA ILE A 80 -19.69 3.18 -5.66
C ILE A 80 -19.46 4.15 -4.49
N LEU A 81 -18.40 4.97 -4.56
CA LEU A 81 -18.08 5.95 -3.51
C LEU A 81 -19.20 6.99 -3.38
N VAL A 82 -19.69 7.56 -4.50
CA VAL A 82 -20.80 8.51 -4.50
C VAL A 82 -22.06 7.89 -3.89
N LYS A 83 -22.39 6.67 -4.32
CA LYS A 83 -23.56 5.94 -3.83
C LYS A 83 -23.53 5.77 -2.31
N ILE A 84 -22.41 5.32 -1.75
CA ILE A 84 -22.30 5.12 -0.29
C ILE A 84 -22.36 6.46 0.44
N CYS A 85 -21.67 7.49 -0.07
CA CYS A 85 -21.72 8.82 0.54
C CYS A 85 -23.12 9.39 0.59
N GLN A 86 -23.91 9.21 -0.47
CA GLN A 86 -25.30 9.67 -0.51
C GLN A 86 -26.20 8.87 0.43
N LEU A 87 -26.10 7.54 0.43
CA LEU A 87 -26.93 6.65 1.26
C LEU A 87 -26.73 6.88 2.76
N GLU A 88 -25.49 7.16 3.18
CA GLU A 88 -25.11 7.28 4.59
C GLU A 88 -24.76 8.73 4.99
N SER A 89 -25.04 9.71 4.11
CA SER A 89 -24.76 11.15 4.34
C SER A 89 -23.30 11.46 4.71
N ILE A 90 -22.35 10.73 4.11
CA ILE A 90 -20.92 10.86 4.39
C ILE A 90 -20.36 12.05 3.62
N LYS A 91 -19.58 12.89 4.30
CA LYS A 91 -18.98 14.11 3.73
C LYS A 91 -17.45 14.03 3.58
N LYS A 92 -16.80 12.95 4.04
CA LYS A 92 -15.33 12.82 4.00
C LYS A 92 -14.92 11.45 3.55
N ILE A 93 -13.95 11.42 2.61
CA ILE A 93 -13.32 10.18 2.11
C ILE A 93 -11.82 10.30 2.26
N TYR A 94 -11.19 9.23 2.76
CA TYR A 94 -9.76 9.11 2.98
C TYR A 94 -9.19 7.95 2.17
N TRP A 95 -8.02 8.16 1.53
CA TRP A 95 -7.29 7.10 0.85
C TRP A 95 -5.79 7.37 0.73
N ASN A 96 -5.00 6.36 0.44
CA ASN A 96 -3.59 6.52 0.11
C ASN A 96 -3.42 6.60 -1.42
N ARG A 97 -2.53 7.47 -1.90
CA ARG A 97 -2.27 7.64 -3.34
C ARG A 97 -1.64 6.40 -3.95
N VAL A 98 -2.04 6.09 -5.17
CA VAL A 98 -1.41 5.13 -6.07
C VAL A 98 -0.92 5.92 -7.28
N TYR A 99 0.27 5.59 -7.77
CA TYR A 99 1.02 6.47 -8.69
C TYR A 99 1.04 5.97 -10.14
N GLU A 100 0.33 4.91 -10.46
CA GLU A 100 0.14 4.46 -11.84
C GLU A 100 -0.61 5.52 -12.65
N PRO A 101 -0.19 5.86 -13.90
CA PRO A 101 -0.75 6.98 -14.66
C PRO A 101 -2.27 6.92 -14.83
N TRP A 102 -2.80 5.72 -15.12
CA TRP A 102 -4.25 5.53 -15.26
C TRP A 102 -4.99 5.76 -13.93
N VAL A 103 -4.41 5.35 -12.79
CA VAL A 103 -4.98 5.58 -11.45
C VAL A 103 -4.97 7.05 -11.11
N ILE A 104 -3.87 7.77 -11.42
CA ILE A 104 -3.79 9.22 -11.22
C ILE A 104 -4.89 9.94 -12.02
N SER A 105 -5.07 9.56 -13.28
CA SER A 105 -6.10 10.14 -14.15
C SER A 105 -7.52 9.89 -13.60
N ARG A 106 -7.81 8.64 -13.21
CA ARG A 106 -9.07 8.25 -12.58
C ARG A 106 -9.32 9.05 -11.29
N ASP A 107 -8.33 9.08 -10.38
CA ASP A 107 -8.46 9.71 -9.08
C ASP A 107 -8.66 11.23 -9.19
N LYS A 108 -8.07 11.88 -10.21
CA LYS A 108 -8.34 13.30 -10.50
C LYS A 108 -9.81 13.54 -10.85
N LYS A 109 -10.41 12.67 -11.68
CA LYS A 109 -11.84 12.75 -12.05
C LYS A 109 -12.71 12.55 -10.81
N ILE A 110 -12.44 11.50 -10.03
CA ILE A 110 -13.16 11.19 -8.78
C ILE A 110 -13.13 12.40 -7.83
N LYS A 111 -11.94 12.97 -7.56
CA LYS A 111 -11.81 14.16 -6.70
C LYS A 111 -12.64 15.34 -7.19
N THR A 112 -12.60 15.61 -8.50
CA THR A 112 -13.34 16.72 -9.11
C THR A 112 -14.86 16.54 -8.94
N ASN A 113 -15.35 15.33 -9.14
CA ASN A 113 -16.78 15.05 -9.06
C ASN A 113 -17.29 14.99 -7.60
N LEU A 114 -16.51 14.40 -6.70
CA LEU A 114 -16.83 14.42 -5.26
C LEU A 114 -16.87 15.85 -4.70
N LYS A 115 -15.97 16.73 -5.14
CA LYS A 115 -15.99 18.15 -4.76
C LYS A 115 -17.28 18.86 -5.19
N LYS A 116 -17.83 18.55 -6.38
CA LYS A 116 -19.12 19.11 -6.85
C LYS A 116 -20.29 18.65 -5.97
N LEU A 117 -20.15 17.50 -5.29
CA LEU A 117 -21.14 16.94 -4.36
C LEU A 117 -20.88 17.34 -2.90
N GLU A 118 -19.97 18.31 -2.68
CA GLU A 118 -19.57 18.78 -1.34
C GLU A 118 -19.03 17.66 -0.45
N ILE A 119 -18.32 16.68 -1.07
CA ILE A 119 -17.63 15.60 -0.37
C ILE A 119 -16.14 15.92 -0.35
N GLU A 120 -15.57 16.08 0.83
CA GLU A 120 -14.15 16.32 1.04
C GLU A 120 -13.35 15.06 0.80
N THR A 121 -12.20 15.21 0.11
CA THR A 121 -11.30 14.09 -0.18
C THR A 121 -9.91 14.35 0.37
N HIS A 122 -9.40 13.40 1.15
CA HIS A 122 -8.07 13.46 1.76
C HIS A 122 -7.21 12.31 1.26
N SER A 123 -6.06 12.63 0.65
CA SER A 123 -5.17 11.60 0.11
C SER A 123 -3.73 11.77 0.60
N PHE A 124 -3.06 10.64 0.90
CA PHE A 124 -1.78 10.59 1.58
C PHE A 124 -0.77 9.76 0.79
N ASN A 125 0.52 10.01 1.03
CA ASN A 125 1.59 9.11 0.60
C ASN A 125 1.72 7.95 1.60
N SER A 126 1.67 6.73 1.08
CA SER A 126 1.80 5.49 1.86
C SER A 126 2.64 4.43 1.14
N LEU A 127 2.94 4.66 -0.16
CA LEU A 127 3.58 3.70 -1.04
C LEU A 127 4.99 4.09 -1.46
N LEU A 128 5.39 5.34 -1.24
CA LEU A 128 6.68 5.86 -1.67
C LEU A 128 7.45 6.42 -0.47
N LEU A 129 8.78 6.28 -0.50
CA LEU A 129 9.68 6.96 0.44
C LEU A 129 9.63 8.48 0.23
N TRP A 130 9.72 8.92 -1.02
CA TRP A 130 9.57 10.29 -1.47
C TRP A 130 8.60 10.35 -2.65
N GLU A 131 7.78 11.38 -2.72
CA GLU A 131 6.91 11.56 -3.86
C GLU A 131 7.70 12.16 -5.06
N PRO A 132 7.25 11.94 -6.31
CA PRO A 132 8.01 12.39 -7.49
C PRO A 132 8.31 13.88 -7.54
N TRP A 133 7.52 14.69 -6.89
CA TRP A 133 7.70 16.15 -6.80
C TRP A 133 8.60 16.59 -5.64
N ASP A 134 8.96 15.70 -4.73
CA ASP A 134 9.87 15.99 -3.61
C ASP A 134 11.34 15.91 -4.04
N ILE A 135 11.64 15.12 -5.09
CA ILE A 135 13.00 14.85 -5.56
C ILE A 135 13.17 15.39 -6.99
N LEU A 136 13.55 16.63 -7.07
CA LEU A 136 13.80 17.33 -8.32
C LEU A 136 15.25 17.80 -8.39
N LYS A 137 15.74 18.07 -9.61
CA LYS A 137 17.00 18.77 -9.83
C LYS A 137 16.85 20.27 -9.48
N ASP A 138 17.97 20.99 -9.46
CA ASP A 138 18.01 22.42 -9.18
C ASP A 138 17.16 23.24 -10.20
N ASP A 139 17.09 22.77 -11.44
CA ASP A 139 16.26 23.33 -12.51
C ASP A 139 14.76 22.92 -12.41
N LYS A 140 14.36 22.26 -11.32
CA LYS A 140 13.01 21.74 -11.06
C LYS A 140 12.54 20.66 -12.05
N THR A 141 13.43 20.07 -12.82
CA THR A 141 13.13 18.94 -13.69
C THR A 141 13.40 17.60 -13.00
N ASN A 142 12.77 16.54 -13.50
CA ASN A 142 12.96 15.20 -12.96
C ASN A 142 14.34 14.62 -13.35
N TYR A 143 14.90 13.81 -12.48
CA TYR A 143 16.04 12.97 -12.81
C TYR A 143 15.63 11.89 -13.82
N LYS A 144 16.50 11.62 -14.80
CA LYS A 144 16.28 10.57 -15.82
C LYS A 144 17.13 9.31 -15.59
N VAL A 145 18.08 9.37 -14.66
CA VAL A 145 19.03 8.28 -14.36
C VAL A 145 19.05 8.01 -12.87
N PHE A 146 19.02 6.75 -12.50
CA PHE A 146 18.89 6.32 -11.10
C PHE A 146 20.01 6.84 -10.19
N THR A 147 21.28 6.67 -10.57
CA THR A 147 22.40 7.01 -9.67
C THR A 147 22.39 8.49 -9.23
N PRO A 148 22.23 9.48 -10.13
CA PRO A 148 22.07 10.87 -9.71
C PRO A 148 20.78 11.11 -8.91
N TYR A 149 19.67 10.48 -9.30
CA TYR A 149 18.41 10.54 -8.57
C TYR A 149 18.58 10.12 -7.12
N PHE A 150 19.14 8.92 -6.90
CA PHE A 150 19.28 8.37 -5.56
C PHE A 150 20.36 9.12 -4.75
N ARG A 151 21.59 9.27 -5.31
CA ARG A 151 22.74 9.82 -4.57
C ARG A 151 22.65 11.33 -4.35
N ARG A 152 22.20 12.10 -5.33
CA ARG A 152 22.13 13.57 -5.25
C ARG A 152 20.73 14.06 -4.87
N GLY A 153 19.69 13.35 -5.28
CA GLY A 153 18.32 13.66 -4.92
C GLY A 153 17.94 13.06 -3.57
N CYS A 154 17.67 11.76 -3.53
CA CYS A 154 17.07 11.09 -2.36
C CYS A 154 17.92 11.19 -1.08
N LEU A 155 19.23 10.90 -1.18
CA LEU A 155 20.10 10.90 0.00
C LEU A 155 20.40 12.31 0.57
N ASN A 156 20.20 13.37 -0.22
CA ASN A 156 20.32 14.76 0.22
C ASN A 156 18.96 15.41 0.59
N ALA A 157 17.86 14.73 0.30
CA ALA A 157 16.53 15.19 0.68
C ALA A 157 16.24 14.92 2.16
N THR A 158 15.12 15.48 2.63
CA THR A 158 14.60 15.14 3.97
C THR A 158 14.40 13.62 4.06
N GLU A 159 14.87 13.04 5.15
CA GLU A 159 14.73 11.60 5.39
C GLU A 159 13.26 11.18 5.31
N PRO A 160 12.96 9.97 4.77
CA PRO A 160 11.62 9.42 4.82
C PRO A 160 11.07 9.42 6.24
N ARG A 161 9.80 9.76 6.38
CA ARG A 161 9.17 9.81 7.70
C ARG A 161 9.24 8.46 8.42
N ARG A 162 9.33 8.49 9.73
CA ARG A 162 9.22 7.27 10.54
C ARG A 162 7.86 6.59 10.32
N PRO A 163 7.82 5.25 10.39
CA PRO A 163 6.56 4.51 10.34
C PRO A 163 5.60 4.95 11.45
N LEU A 164 4.33 5.02 11.10
CA LEU A 164 3.26 5.36 12.04
C LEU A 164 2.74 4.10 12.71
N GLU A 165 2.46 4.16 13.99
CA GLU A 165 1.81 3.06 14.69
C GLU A 165 0.37 2.86 14.18
N LYS A 166 -0.11 1.62 14.19
CA LYS A 166 -1.50 1.33 13.89
C LYS A 166 -2.43 1.98 14.94
N PRO A 167 -3.66 2.33 14.57
CA PRO A 167 -4.64 2.84 15.53
C PRO A 167 -4.87 1.85 16.69
N LYS A 168 -4.89 2.34 17.93
CA LYS A 168 -5.14 1.51 19.12
C LYS A 168 -6.56 0.94 19.13
N SER A 169 -7.51 1.68 18.61
CA SER A 169 -8.91 1.28 18.45
C SER A 169 -9.48 1.89 17.18
N ILE A 170 -10.43 1.22 16.57
CA ILE A 170 -11.14 1.69 15.39
C ILE A 170 -12.64 1.59 15.69
N ASN A 171 -13.34 2.72 15.57
CA ASN A 171 -14.78 2.75 15.63
C ASN A 171 -15.34 2.53 14.23
N TYR A 172 -16.22 1.54 14.07
CA TYR A 172 -16.82 1.21 12.79
C TYR A 172 -18.23 1.70 12.71
N PHE A 173 -18.57 2.37 11.60
CA PHE A 173 -19.94 2.67 11.27
C PHE A 173 -20.56 1.51 10.48
N THR A 174 -21.75 1.07 10.88
CA THR A 174 -22.46 0.00 10.18
C THR A 174 -23.32 0.59 9.07
N VAL A 175 -22.96 0.28 7.83
CA VAL A 175 -23.73 0.69 6.65
C VAL A 175 -25.04 -0.10 6.57
N LYS A 176 -26.15 0.61 6.39
CA LYS A 176 -27.50 -0.01 6.41
C LYS A 176 -28.02 -0.31 5.00
N ASN A 177 -27.75 0.58 4.07
CA ASN A 177 -28.41 0.58 2.75
C ASN A 177 -27.48 0.15 1.61
N PHE A 178 -26.27 -0.27 1.90
CA PHE A 178 -25.31 -0.77 0.90
C PHE A 178 -24.95 -2.21 1.22
N LYS A 179 -25.19 -3.12 0.27
CA LYS A 179 -24.85 -4.53 0.42
C LYS A 179 -23.39 -4.77 0.05
N SER A 180 -22.59 -5.19 1.02
CA SER A 180 -21.23 -5.69 0.78
C SER A 180 -21.28 -7.02 0.02
N LEU A 181 -20.35 -7.21 -0.93
CA LEU A 181 -20.07 -8.52 -1.50
C LEU A 181 -19.34 -9.38 -0.48
N LYS A 182 -19.47 -10.70 -0.62
CA LYS A 182 -18.53 -11.63 0.03
C LYS A 182 -17.23 -11.65 -0.76
N ILE A 183 -16.10 -11.89 -0.12
CA ILE A 183 -14.79 -11.92 -0.78
C ILE A 183 -14.74 -12.87 -2.00
N ASN A 184 -15.43 -14.01 -1.93
CA ASN A 184 -15.52 -14.95 -3.02
C ASN A 184 -16.30 -14.41 -4.25
N GLU A 185 -17.21 -13.45 -4.04
CA GLU A 185 -17.99 -12.81 -5.12
C GLU A 185 -17.15 -11.81 -5.92
N LEU A 186 -15.97 -11.41 -5.43
CA LEU A 186 -14.99 -10.65 -6.20
C LEU A 186 -14.40 -11.48 -7.37
N ASN A 187 -14.56 -12.80 -7.35
CA ASN A 187 -14.08 -13.74 -8.39
C ASN A 187 -12.57 -13.59 -8.68
N LEU A 188 -11.76 -13.44 -7.61
CA LEU A 188 -10.32 -13.29 -7.73
C LEU A 188 -9.58 -14.61 -7.96
N LEU A 189 -10.13 -15.73 -7.48
CA LEU A 189 -9.45 -17.03 -7.58
C LEU A 189 -9.70 -17.70 -8.96
N PRO A 190 -8.64 -18.10 -9.67
CA PRO A 190 -8.80 -18.88 -10.90
C PRO A 190 -9.37 -20.28 -10.61
N LYS A 191 -10.03 -20.88 -11.59
CA LYS A 191 -10.57 -22.25 -11.48
C LYS A 191 -9.47 -23.31 -11.37
N HIS A 192 -8.29 -23.06 -11.95
CA HIS A 192 -7.18 -24.02 -12.00
C HIS A 192 -6.43 -24.16 -10.66
N ASN A 193 -5.92 -25.38 -10.42
CA ASN A 193 -5.29 -25.75 -9.14
C ASN A 193 -3.90 -25.12 -8.89
N TRP A 194 -3.25 -24.49 -9.89
CA TRP A 194 -1.94 -23.87 -9.72
C TRP A 194 -1.94 -22.79 -8.63
N LYS A 195 -3.07 -22.14 -8.36
CA LYS A 195 -3.23 -21.18 -7.25
C LYS A 195 -2.76 -21.74 -5.91
N ASN A 196 -2.94 -23.05 -5.68
CA ASN A 196 -2.56 -23.71 -4.44
C ASN A 196 -1.03 -23.70 -4.23
N LYS A 197 -0.24 -23.68 -5.32
CA LYS A 197 1.22 -23.55 -5.22
C LYS A 197 1.62 -22.21 -4.63
N ILE A 198 1.00 -21.10 -5.09
CA ILE A 198 1.25 -19.76 -4.53
C ILE A 198 0.86 -19.73 -3.04
N ILE A 199 -0.35 -20.16 -2.72
CA ILE A 199 -0.87 -20.12 -1.34
C ILE A 199 -0.02 -20.94 -0.38
N LYS A 200 0.51 -22.10 -0.84
CA LYS A 200 1.39 -22.96 -0.02
C LYS A 200 2.82 -22.43 0.10
N SER A 201 3.31 -21.69 -0.91
CA SER A 201 4.70 -21.21 -0.96
C SER A 201 4.92 -19.86 -0.29
N TRP A 202 3.85 -19.14 0.00
CA TRP A 202 3.92 -17.79 0.55
C TRP A 202 3.01 -17.65 1.77
N GLN A 203 3.53 -16.99 2.78
CA GLN A 203 2.70 -16.42 3.82
C GLN A 203 2.33 -15.00 3.36
N ILE A 204 1.04 -14.67 3.38
CA ILE A 204 0.49 -13.46 2.77
C ILE A 204 -0.21 -12.61 3.85
N GLY A 205 -0.15 -11.29 3.72
CA GLY A 205 -0.73 -10.33 4.64
C GLY A 205 0.30 -9.57 5.46
N GLU A 206 -0.14 -8.54 6.17
CA GLU A 206 0.71 -7.62 6.94
C GLU A 206 1.63 -8.33 7.95
N LYS A 207 1.09 -9.24 8.75
CA LYS A 207 1.89 -9.98 9.74
C LYS A 207 2.98 -10.82 9.09
N ALA A 208 2.66 -11.45 7.96
CA ALA A 208 3.62 -12.23 7.19
C ALA A 208 4.73 -11.35 6.60
N ALA A 209 4.39 -10.17 6.10
CA ALA A 209 5.35 -9.21 5.59
C ALA A 209 6.31 -8.73 6.66
N ILE A 210 5.82 -8.42 7.86
CA ILE A 210 6.64 -8.02 9.01
C ILE A 210 7.56 -9.17 9.45
N THR A 211 7.03 -10.39 9.56
CA THR A 211 7.83 -11.58 9.89
C THR A 211 8.92 -11.82 8.84
N ARG A 212 8.60 -11.65 7.55
CA ARG A 212 9.57 -11.78 6.45
C ARG A 212 10.66 -10.71 6.52
N LEU A 213 10.30 -9.45 6.82
CA LEU A 213 11.27 -8.38 7.02
C LEU A 213 12.23 -8.72 8.17
N ASN A 214 11.70 -9.11 9.32
CA ASN A 214 12.52 -9.44 10.49
C ASN A 214 13.49 -10.58 10.17
N ASN A 215 13.02 -11.68 9.57
CA ASN A 215 13.88 -12.79 9.17
C ASN A 215 14.98 -12.36 8.19
N PHE A 216 14.64 -11.50 7.22
CA PHE A 216 15.63 -10.97 6.28
C PHE A 216 16.70 -10.14 6.98
N VAL A 217 16.27 -9.25 7.84
CA VAL A 217 17.16 -8.36 8.58
C VAL A 217 18.07 -9.12 9.54
N ASP A 218 17.52 -10.13 10.24
CA ASP A 218 18.27 -10.89 11.23
C ASP A 218 19.29 -11.83 10.61
N THR A 219 18.95 -12.50 9.48
CA THR A 219 19.73 -13.65 8.99
C THR A 219 20.19 -13.56 7.56
N GLU A 220 19.54 -12.77 6.68
CA GLU A 220 19.78 -12.82 5.23
C GLU A 220 20.38 -11.52 4.66
N LEU A 221 20.31 -10.42 5.42
CA LEU A 221 20.86 -9.12 5.01
C LEU A 221 22.39 -9.15 4.95
N ASP A 222 23.04 -9.88 5.84
CA ASP A 222 24.50 -10.06 5.80
C ASP A 222 24.88 -10.85 4.55
N GLY A 223 25.78 -10.29 3.75
CA GLY A 223 26.17 -10.83 2.46
C GLY A 223 25.18 -10.55 1.33
N TYR A 224 24.20 -9.64 1.53
CA TYR A 224 23.20 -9.28 0.51
C TYR A 224 23.84 -8.79 -0.78
N LYS A 225 24.88 -7.96 -0.69
CA LYS A 225 25.59 -7.39 -1.85
C LYS A 225 25.99 -8.46 -2.86
N GLU A 226 26.58 -9.54 -2.39
CA GLU A 226 27.05 -10.64 -3.24
C GLU A 226 25.95 -11.68 -3.48
N GLY A 227 25.25 -12.05 -2.38
CA GLY A 227 24.31 -13.16 -2.39
C GLY A 227 23.10 -12.94 -3.30
N ARG A 228 22.64 -11.69 -3.48
CA ARG A 228 21.52 -11.33 -4.37
C ARG A 228 21.75 -11.74 -5.84
N ASN A 229 23.01 -11.89 -6.26
CA ASN A 229 23.34 -12.27 -7.62
C ASN A 229 23.28 -13.79 -7.86
N PHE A 230 23.10 -14.58 -6.81
CA PHE A 230 23.11 -16.04 -6.87
C PHE A 230 21.76 -16.61 -6.45
N PRO A 231 20.94 -17.15 -7.40
CA PRO A 231 19.59 -17.65 -7.11
C PRO A 231 19.52 -18.77 -6.05
N HIS A 232 20.62 -19.52 -5.85
CA HIS A 232 20.70 -20.59 -4.85
C HIS A 232 20.94 -20.08 -3.43
N LYS A 233 21.39 -18.84 -3.25
CA LYS A 233 21.62 -18.24 -1.94
C LYS A 233 20.34 -17.63 -1.38
N LYS A 234 20.22 -17.63 -0.06
CA LYS A 234 19.04 -17.08 0.64
C LYS A 234 19.21 -15.60 1.05
N ASN A 235 19.98 -14.83 0.30
CA ASN A 235 20.28 -13.42 0.60
C ASN A 235 19.35 -12.46 -0.15
N VAL A 236 18.04 -12.76 -0.21
CA VAL A 236 17.05 -11.89 -0.87
C VAL A 236 15.84 -11.66 0.01
N SER A 237 15.37 -10.43 0.10
CA SER A 237 14.30 -10.06 1.02
C SER A 237 12.97 -10.74 0.74
N ARG A 238 12.66 -11.05 -0.52
CA ARG A 238 11.35 -11.56 -0.97
C ARG A 238 10.18 -10.66 -0.54
N LEU A 239 10.43 -9.35 -0.36
CA LEU A 239 9.42 -8.38 0.06
C LEU A 239 8.66 -7.76 -1.11
N SER A 240 9.10 -7.92 -2.36
CA SER A 240 8.48 -7.26 -3.51
C SER A 240 6.97 -7.49 -3.65
N PRO A 241 6.40 -8.69 -3.46
CA PRO A 241 4.95 -8.85 -3.50
C PRO A 241 4.25 -8.12 -2.35
N HIS A 242 4.83 -8.14 -1.15
CA HIS A 242 4.29 -7.45 0.02
C HIS A 242 4.29 -5.93 -0.15
N LEU A 243 5.37 -5.38 -0.72
CA LEU A 243 5.46 -3.95 -1.06
C LEU A 243 4.48 -3.57 -2.17
N HIS A 244 4.33 -4.42 -3.21
CA HIS A 244 3.39 -4.18 -4.30
C HIS A 244 1.94 -4.07 -3.81
N TRP A 245 1.52 -4.94 -2.91
CA TRP A 245 0.17 -4.92 -2.33
C TRP A 245 0.04 -4.00 -1.10
N GLY A 246 1.13 -3.37 -0.70
CA GLY A 246 1.16 -2.50 0.45
C GLY A 246 0.87 -3.19 1.78
N GLU A 247 1.19 -4.48 1.89
CA GLU A 247 1.14 -5.24 3.15
C GLU A 247 2.23 -4.79 4.13
N ILE A 248 3.25 -4.12 3.62
CA ILE A 248 4.27 -3.41 4.38
C ILE A 248 4.62 -2.11 3.65
N SER A 249 4.93 -1.06 4.38
CA SER A 249 5.34 0.21 3.77
C SER A 249 6.83 0.24 3.45
N PRO A 250 7.23 1.00 2.43
CA PRO A 250 8.66 1.23 2.17
C PRO A 250 9.34 1.96 3.34
N ASN A 251 8.63 2.83 4.07
CA ASN A 251 9.16 3.48 5.27
C ASN A 251 9.52 2.45 6.36
N THR A 252 8.66 1.47 6.61
CA THR A 252 8.93 0.40 7.59
C THR A 252 10.18 -0.39 7.21
N VAL A 253 10.31 -0.76 5.93
CA VAL A 253 11.48 -1.49 5.43
C VAL A 253 12.74 -0.64 5.51
N TRP A 254 12.66 0.63 5.11
CA TRP A 254 13.77 1.58 5.12
C TRP A 254 14.34 1.74 6.53
N HIS A 255 13.49 2.09 7.49
CA HIS A 255 13.93 2.36 8.86
C HIS A 255 14.40 1.12 9.59
N ALA A 256 13.78 -0.04 9.37
CA ALA A 256 14.24 -1.30 9.95
C ALA A 256 15.70 -1.63 9.58
N VAL A 257 16.09 -1.39 8.32
CA VAL A 257 17.45 -1.64 7.86
C VAL A 257 18.41 -0.51 8.27
N LYS A 258 17.96 0.75 8.15
CA LYS A 258 18.80 1.92 8.46
C LYS A 258 19.18 1.98 9.94
N ASP A 259 18.25 1.69 10.83
CA ASP A 259 18.49 1.73 12.28
C ASP A 259 19.55 0.70 12.69
N LEU A 260 19.55 -0.49 12.12
CA LEU A 260 20.59 -1.52 12.36
C LEU A 260 21.95 -1.09 11.88
N ASN A 261 22.01 -0.43 10.74
CA ASN A 261 23.26 0.12 10.24
C ASN A 261 23.83 1.18 11.19
N GLN A 262 23.00 2.13 11.64
CA GLN A 262 23.39 3.16 12.59
C GLN A 262 23.88 2.58 13.93
N MET A 263 23.35 1.44 14.36
CA MET A 263 23.77 0.72 15.56
C MET A 263 25.06 -0.08 15.36
N GLY A 264 25.62 -0.13 14.13
CA GLY A 264 26.79 -0.93 13.79
C GLY A 264 26.56 -2.44 13.83
N ILE A 265 25.29 -2.89 13.76
CA ILE A 265 24.93 -4.30 13.87
C ILE A 265 25.13 -5.04 12.55
N LYS A 266 25.00 -4.35 11.41
CA LYS A 266 25.09 -4.93 10.07
C LYS A 266 26.16 -4.23 9.21
N HIS A 267 26.67 -4.96 8.21
CA HIS A 267 27.66 -4.40 7.28
C HIS A 267 27.09 -3.26 6.45
N GLN A 268 27.77 -2.10 6.49
CA GLN A 268 27.39 -0.87 5.80
C GLN A 268 27.09 -1.11 4.32
N GLN A 269 27.92 -1.87 3.62
CA GLN A 269 27.76 -2.09 2.18
C GLN A 269 26.51 -2.88 1.82
N ASP A 270 26.12 -3.88 2.61
CA ASP A 270 24.92 -4.69 2.38
C ASP A 270 23.65 -3.85 2.59
N THR A 271 23.64 -3.05 3.66
CA THR A 271 22.52 -2.15 3.96
C THR A 271 22.38 -1.05 2.92
N ASP A 272 23.48 -0.40 2.49
CA ASP A 272 23.44 0.67 1.50
C ASP A 272 22.92 0.17 0.14
N ILE A 273 23.36 -1.02 -0.28
CA ILE A 273 22.88 -1.62 -1.52
C ILE A 273 21.41 -1.98 -1.42
N PHE A 274 20.99 -2.61 -0.32
CA PHE A 274 19.57 -2.93 -0.13
C PHE A 274 18.68 -1.67 -0.14
N LEU A 275 19.07 -0.62 0.58
CA LEU A 275 18.35 0.65 0.59
C LEU A 275 18.31 1.30 -0.79
N SER A 276 19.38 1.16 -1.58
CA SER A 276 19.39 1.65 -2.96
C SER A 276 18.39 0.90 -3.86
N GLU A 277 18.20 -0.41 -3.65
CA GLU A 277 17.20 -1.19 -4.39
C GLU A 277 15.76 -0.78 -4.02
N ILE A 278 15.51 -0.49 -2.75
CA ILE A 278 14.21 0.09 -2.34
C ILE A 278 14.01 1.46 -3.02
N GLY A 279 15.06 2.29 -3.10
CA GLY A 279 15.03 3.57 -3.80
C GLY A 279 14.85 3.44 -5.32
N LEU A 280 15.30 2.34 -5.94
CA LEU A 280 15.19 2.11 -7.38
C LEU A 280 13.73 2.05 -7.88
N SER A 281 12.84 1.51 -7.07
CA SER A 281 11.42 1.42 -7.42
C SER A 281 10.75 2.78 -7.63
N LEU A 282 11.35 3.86 -7.13
CA LEU A 282 10.77 5.21 -7.14
C LEU A 282 11.02 5.97 -8.46
N ILE A 283 12.10 5.66 -9.19
CA ILE A 283 12.45 6.41 -10.42
C ILE A 283 11.51 6.10 -11.58
N HIS A 284 10.86 4.94 -11.58
CA HIS A 284 9.95 4.52 -12.65
C HIS A 284 8.54 5.14 -12.56
N ILE A 285 8.28 5.87 -11.50
CA ILE A 285 7.01 6.57 -11.27
C ILE A 285 7.09 8.00 -11.78
#